data_42789113d8af4a7c21e079238c46ba23
#
_entry.id   42789113d8af4a7c21e079238c46ba23
#
_cell.length_a   1.000
_cell.length_b   1.000
_cell.length_c   1.000
_cell.angle_alpha   90.00
_cell.angle_beta   90.00
_cell.angle_gamma   90.00
#
_symmetry.space_group_name_H-M   'P 1'
#
loop_
_entity.id
_entity.type
_entity.pdbx_description
1 polymer ?
#
loop_
_entity_poly.entity_id
_entity_poly.type
_entity_poly.pdbx_seq_one_letter_code
_entity_poly.pdbx_strand_id
1 'polypeptide(L)'
;EAFTRKAFETLNDKPVDKLIFDMRYNGGGNSSQGTEFVERLAQALKQHPQVAVYVVLGRDTFSSAILNAMDFKQLTNAVFVGEETAGKPNHFGEVRSFQLPSSKVLVNYSTKYFKRSEKEIETIEPDMSIEMSFADFKKGVDPVFEWIKAQ
;
A
#
# COMPACT_ATOMS: atom_id res chain seq x y z
N GLU A 1 3.70 -15.29 -6.82
CA GLU A 1 4.63 -15.56 -7.94
C GLU A 1 4.00 -15.28 -9.32
N ALA A 2 2.82 -15.83 -9.68
CA ALA A 2 2.20 -15.64 -10.99
C ALA A 2 1.87 -14.16 -11.28
N PHE A 3 1.30 -13.44 -10.31
CA PHE A 3 1.01 -12.01 -10.41
C PHE A 3 2.28 -11.20 -10.67
N THR A 4 3.29 -11.39 -9.83
CA THR A 4 4.58 -10.68 -9.93
C THR A 4 5.21 -10.88 -11.30
N ARG A 5 5.28 -12.13 -11.77
CA ARG A 5 5.80 -12.45 -13.10
C ARG A 5 5.05 -11.70 -14.21
N LYS A 6 3.72 -11.77 -14.22
CA LYS A 6 2.89 -11.10 -15.22
C LYS A 6 3.04 -9.57 -15.20
N ALA A 7 3.17 -8.97 -14.02
CA ALA A 7 3.39 -7.54 -13.89
C ALA A 7 4.71 -7.11 -14.57
N PHE A 8 5.81 -7.82 -14.30
CA PHE A 8 7.11 -7.51 -14.89
C PHE A 8 7.20 -7.86 -16.39
N GLU A 9 6.57 -8.95 -16.84
CA GLU A 9 6.42 -9.24 -18.28
C GLU A 9 5.69 -8.08 -18.98
N THR A 10 4.60 -7.60 -18.39
CA THR A 10 3.85 -6.47 -18.96
C THR A 10 4.68 -5.19 -19.02
N LEU A 11 5.42 -4.88 -17.94
CA LEU A 11 6.29 -3.70 -17.88
C LEU A 11 7.40 -3.75 -18.93
N ASN A 12 7.95 -4.93 -19.22
CA ASN A 12 9.04 -5.10 -20.20
C ASN A 12 8.55 -5.19 -21.64
N ASP A 13 7.38 -5.81 -21.88
CA ASP A 13 6.93 -6.18 -23.21
C ASP A 13 5.95 -5.16 -23.83
N LYS A 14 5.42 -4.23 -23.02
CA LYS A 14 4.42 -3.26 -23.47
C LYS A 14 4.84 -1.83 -23.15
N PRO A 15 4.41 -0.84 -23.95
CA PRO A 15 4.53 0.55 -23.57
C PRO A 15 3.65 0.81 -22.33
N VAL A 16 4.29 1.19 -21.22
CA VAL A 16 3.64 1.54 -19.97
C VAL A 16 4.08 2.94 -19.58
N ASP A 17 3.14 3.86 -19.47
CA ASP A 17 3.40 5.23 -19.06
C ASP A 17 3.14 5.40 -17.56
N LYS A 18 2.14 4.69 -17.02
CA LYS A 18 1.71 4.79 -15.63
C LYS A 18 1.52 3.41 -15.02
N LEU A 19 2.06 3.22 -13.82
CA LEU A 19 1.84 2.05 -12.97
C LEU A 19 1.06 2.48 -11.73
N ILE A 20 -0.11 1.90 -11.53
CA ILE A 20 -0.96 2.18 -10.37
C ILE A 20 -0.95 0.96 -9.44
N PHE A 21 -0.55 1.16 -8.20
CA PHE A 21 -0.59 0.16 -7.14
C PHE A 21 -1.70 0.52 -6.14
N ASP A 22 -2.86 -0.09 -6.31
CA ASP A 22 -4.03 0.20 -5.47
C ASP A 22 -4.00 -0.59 -4.17
N MET A 23 -3.86 0.12 -3.06
CA MET A 23 -3.79 -0.45 -1.71
C MET A 23 -4.99 -0.03 -0.84
N ARG A 24 -6.00 0.63 -1.41
CA ARG A 24 -7.12 1.21 -0.63
C ARG A 24 -7.82 0.20 0.27
N TYR A 25 -7.96 -1.04 -0.18
CA TYR A 25 -8.66 -2.10 0.55
C TYR A 25 -7.71 -3.20 1.05
N ASN A 26 -6.43 -2.90 1.18
CA ASN A 26 -5.43 -3.84 1.65
C ASN A 26 -5.27 -3.75 3.19
N GLY A 27 -5.92 -4.66 3.91
CA GLY A 27 -5.86 -4.74 5.38
C GLY A 27 -4.56 -5.36 5.94
N GLY A 28 -3.61 -5.71 5.09
CA GLY A 28 -2.33 -6.29 5.51
C GLY A 28 -2.21 -7.79 5.23
N GLY A 29 -1.36 -8.47 5.99
CA GLY A 29 -1.03 -9.89 5.83
C GLY A 29 0.47 -10.14 5.98
N ASN A 30 1.11 -10.74 4.97
CA ASN A 30 2.56 -10.95 4.95
C ASN A 30 3.28 -9.85 4.17
N SER A 31 3.95 -8.94 4.87
CA SER A 31 4.66 -7.81 4.24
C SER A 31 5.83 -8.24 3.35
N SER A 32 6.47 -9.38 3.60
CA SER A 32 7.68 -9.77 2.85
C SER A 32 7.41 -9.95 1.35
N GLN A 33 6.21 -10.39 0.97
CA GLN A 33 5.83 -10.54 -0.44
C GLN A 33 5.73 -9.18 -1.15
N GLY A 34 5.16 -8.19 -0.47
CA GLY A 34 5.08 -6.83 -1.01
C GLY A 34 6.44 -6.15 -1.04
N THR A 35 7.25 -6.30 0.02
CA THR A 35 8.63 -5.77 0.06
C THR A 35 9.45 -6.31 -1.11
N GLU A 36 9.47 -7.64 -1.33
CA GLU A 36 10.16 -8.25 -2.48
C GLU A 36 9.68 -7.68 -3.82
N PHE A 37 8.37 -7.50 -3.97
CA PHE A 37 7.80 -6.91 -5.18
C PHE A 37 8.31 -5.47 -5.39
N VAL A 38 8.29 -4.62 -4.36
CA VAL A 38 8.71 -3.22 -4.44
C VAL A 38 10.21 -3.11 -4.71
N GLU A 39 11.04 -3.93 -4.09
CA GLU A 39 12.49 -3.98 -4.35
C GLU A 39 12.78 -4.31 -5.82
N ARG A 40 12.12 -5.32 -6.36
CA ARG A 40 12.24 -5.71 -7.76
C ARG A 40 11.73 -4.61 -8.70
N LEU A 41 10.61 -3.96 -8.34
CA LEU A 41 10.06 -2.84 -9.11
C LEU A 41 11.06 -1.68 -9.14
N ALA A 42 11.63 -1.30 -8.01
CA ALA A 42 12.62 -0.23 -7.93
C ALA A 42 13.85 -0.48 -8.82
N GLN A 43 14.26 -1.75 -8.99
CA GLN A 43 15.32 -2.10 -9.95
C GLN A 43 14.84 -2.00 -11.41
N ALA A 44 13.63 -2.48 -11.70
CA ALA A 44 13.07 -2.43 -13.05
C ALA A 44 12.85 -0.98 -13.53
N LEU A 45 12.40 -0.10 -12.66
CA LEU A 45 12.18 1.33 -12.96
C LEU A 45 13.45 2.07 -13.39
N LYS A 46 14.64 1.58 -13.04
CA LYS A 46 15.91 2.15 -13.56
C LYS A 46 16.04 1.97 -15.07
N GLN A 47 15.41 0.95 -15.64
CA GLN A 47 15.37 0.68 -17.08
C GLN A 47 14.14 1.29 -17.77
N HIS A 48 13.16 1.73 -16.96
CA HIS A 48 11.90 2.34 -17.39
C HIS A 48 11.67 3.71 -16.74
N PRO A 49 12.60 4.68 -16.86
CA PRO A 49 12.54 5.96 -16.14
C PRO A 49 11.34 6.83 -16.52
N GLN A 50 10.69 6.53 -17.64
CA GLN A 50 9.49 7.22 -18.13
C GLN A 50 8.22 6.79 -17.38
N VAL A 51 8.23 5.66 -16.67
CA VAL A 51 7.04 5.13 -16.01
C VAL A 51 6.77 5.90 -14.73
N ALA A 52 5.63 6.60 -14.70
CA ALA A 52 5.14 7.23 -13.49
C ALA A 52 4.48 6.18 -12.58
N VAL A 53 4.86 6.15 -11.31
CA VAL A 53 4.30 5.20 -10.32
C VAL A 53 3.37 5.94 -9.37
N TYR A 54 2.16 5.40 -9.21
CA TYR A 54 1.16 5.90 -8.28
C TYR A 54 0.81 4.81 -7.27
N VAL A 55 0.79 5.17 -6.00
CA VAL A 55 0.31 4.30 -4.91
C VAL A 55 -0.97 4.90 -4.37
N VAL A 56 -2.07 4.16 -4.51
CA VAL A 56 -3.37 4.62 -4.02
C VAL A 56 -3.59 4.10 -2.62
N LEU A 57 -3.73 5.02 -1.68
CA LEU A 57 -3.99 4.76 -0.27
C LEU A 57 -5.47 4.98 0.06
N GLY A 58 -5.91 4.38 1.14
CA GLY A 58 -7.25 4.57 1.70
C GLY A 58 -7.32 4.18 3.16
N ARG A 59 -8.45 4.45 3.78
CA ARG A 59 -8.69 4.22 5.23
C ARG A 59 -8.67 2.75 5.64
N ASP A 60 -8.73 1.81 4.69
CA ASP A 60 -8.54 0.38 4.95
C ASP A 60 -7.11 -0.10 4.68
N THR A 61 -6.20 0.79 4.23
CA THR A 61 -4.77 0.47 4.13
C THR A 61 -4.19 0.30 5.52
N PHE A 62 -3.89 -0.94 5.92
CA PHE A 62 -3.55 -1.26 7.30
C PHE A 62 -2.43 -2.31 7.43
N SER A 63 -1.76 -2.35 8.60
CA SER A 63 -0.78 -3.38 8.99
C SER A 63 0.33 -3.55 7.95
N SER A 64 0.54 -4.75 7.40
CA SER A 64 1.57 -5.02 6.39
C SER A 64 1.46 -4.17 5.12
N ALA A 65 0.25 -3.70 4.78
CA ALA A 65 0.08 -2.78 3.66
C ALA A 65 0.74 -1.42 3.93
N ILE A 66 0.70 -0.93 5.18
CA ILE A 66 1.43 0.28 5.60
C ILE A 66 2.94 0.07 5.47
N LEU A 67 3.46 -1.11 5.87
CA LEU A 67 4.88 -1.43 5.71
C LEU A 67 5.30 -1.38 4.24
N ASN A 68 4.49 -1.96 3.35
CA ASN A 68 4.76 -1.95 1.91
C ASN A 68 4.58 -0.55 1.28
N ALA A 69 3.65 0.27 1.77
CA ALA A 69 3.55 1.67 1.35
C ALA A 69 4.84 2.44 1.73
N MET A 70 5.40 2.19 2.91
CA MET A 70 6.71 2.75 3.28
C MET A 70 7.85 2.24 2.42
N ASP A 71 7.82 0.97 1.98
CA ASP A 71 8.80 0.44 1.03
C ASP A 71 8.73 1.22 -0.30
N PHE A 72 7.53 1.48 -0.84
CA PHE A 72 7.36 2.35 -2.02
C PHE A 72 7.95 3.75 -1.79
N LYS A 73 7.66 4.36 -0.64
CA LYS A 73 8.14 5.72 -0.29
C LYS A 73 9.66 5.80 -0.19
N GLN A 74 10.31 4.73 0.23
CA GLN A 74 11.76 4.67 0.42
C GLN A 74 12.53 4.27 -0.85
N LEU A 75 11.95 3.41 -1.67
CA LEU A 75 12.65 2.76 -2.77
C LEU A 75 12.27 3.28 -4.16
N THR A 76 11.20 4.07 -4.26
CA THR A 76 10.69 4.58 -5.54
C THR A 76 10.36 6.08 -5.46
N ASN A 77 10.09 6.68 -6.63
CA ASN A 77 9.54 8.04 -6.74
C ASN A 77 8.02 8.01 -6.89
N ALA A 78 7.34 7.06 -6.24
CA ALA A 78 5.89 6.94 -6.35
C ALA A 78 5.17 8.14 -5.75
N VAL A 79 4.14 8.62 -6.45
CA VAL A 79 3.20 9.62 -5.95
C VAL A 79 2.08 8.92 -5.20
N PHE A 80 1.85 9.32 -3.96
CA PHE A 80 0.80 8.77 -3.12
C PHE A 80 -0.50 9.57 -3.31
N VAL A 81 -1.60 8.87 -3.62
CA VAL A 81 -2.89 9.51 -3.94
C VAL A 81 -4.01 8.83 -3.17
N GLY A 82 -5.04 9.57 -2.82
CA GLY A 82 -6.25 9.05 -2.17
C GLY A 82 -6.43 9.57 -0.76
N GLU A 83 -6.66 8.70 0.21
CA GLU A 83 -6.89 9.06 1.60
C GLU A 83 -5.76 8.56 2.50
N GLU A 84 -5.66 9.11 3.72
CA GLU A 84 -4.71 8.65 4.73
C GLU A 84 -4.92 7.18 5.12
N THR A 85 -3.88 6.53 5.60
CA THR A 85 -3.94 5.13 6.03
C THR A 85 -4.64 4.97 7.39
N ALA A 86 -5.14 3.76 7.69
CA ALA A 86 -5.81 3.43 8.95
C ALA A 86 -4.88 3.37 10.17
N GLY A 87 -3.57 3.52 10.00
CA GLY A 87 -2.64 3.44 11.12
C GLY A 87 -1.23 3.90 10.77
N LYS A 88 -0.37 3.81 11.79
CA LYS A 88 1.00 4.36 11.76
C LYS A 88 2.00 3.43 11.08
N PRO A 89 3.06 4.00 10.46
CA PRO A 89 4.20 3.23 9.98
C PRO A 89 4.95 2.50 11.11
N ASN A 90 5.01 3.10 12.31
CA ASN A 90 5.60 2.48 13.48
C ASN A 90 4.50 1.85 14.33
N HIS A 91 4.40 0.53 14.32
CA HIS A 91 3.31 -0.16 15.03
C HIS A 91 3.70 -1.56 15.50
N PHE A 92 2.93 -2.06 16.46
CA PHE A 92 3.02 -3.46 16.89
C PHE A 92 2.21 -4.36 15.97
N GLY A 93 2.75 -5.52 15.64
CA GLY A 93 2.12 -6.54 14.79
C GLY A 93 2.56 -7.95 15.15
N GLU A 94 2.48 -8.88 14.19
CA GLU A 94 2.66 -10.33 14.43
C GLU A 94 1.76 -10.84 15.55
N VAL A 95 0.45 -10.81 15.30
CA VAL A 95 -0.56 -11.16 16.29
C VAL A 95 -0.53 -12.65 16.60
N ARG A 96 -0.47 -12.97 17.89
CA ARG A 96 -0.70 -14.30 18.46
C ARG A 96 -1.94 -14.30 19.30
N SER A 97 -2.49 -15.48 19.53
CA SER A 97 -3.72 -15.63 20.30
C SER A 97 -3.58 -16.74 21.32
N PHE A 98 -4.25 -16.56 22.45
CA PHE A 98 -4.51 -17.64 23.41
C PHE A 98 -5.95 -17.54 23.94
N GLN A 99 -6.49 -18.66 24.38
CA GLN A 99 -7.84 -18.71 24.93
C GLN A 99 -7.77 -18.81 26.45
N LEU A 100 -8.56 -17.97 27.13
CA LEU A 100 -8.69 -18.02 28.58
C LEU A 100 -9.35 -19.35 29.02
N PRO A 101 -8.78 -20.07 29.99
CA PRO A 101 -9.26 -21.40 30.34
C PRO A 101 -10.71 -21.47 30.81
N SER A 102 -11.15 -20.48 31.60
CA SER A 102 -12.49 -20.44 32.19
C SER A 102 -13.53 -19.84 31.27
N SER A 103 -13.32 -18.59 30.81
CA SER A 103 -14.30 -17.82 30.03
C SER A 103 -14.30 -18.18 28.53
N LYS A 104 -13.29 -18.91 28.04
CA LYS A 104 -13.10 -19.23 26.62
C LYS A 104 -12.92 -18.00 25.73
N VAL A 105 -12.74 -16.82 26.29
CA VAL A 105 -12.45 -15.59 25.53
C VAL A 105 -11.11 -15.74 24.82
N LEU A 106 -11.07 -15.43 23.55
CA LEU A 106 -9.84 -15.37 22.76
C LEU A 106 -9.16 -14.02 22.99
N VAL A 107 -7.91 -14.05 23.44
CA VAL A 107 -7.06 -12.88 23.65
C VAL A 107 -6.04 -12.80 22.53
N ASN A 108 -6.05 -11.70 21.79
CA ASN A 108 -5.06 -11.40 20.75
C ASN A 108 -4.02 -10.42 21.29
N TYR A 109 -2.75 -10.63 20.96
CA TYR A 109 -1.67 -9.73 21.36
C TYR A 109 -0.58 -9.69 20.28
N SER A 110 0.01 -8.52 20.09
CA SER A 110 1.12 -8.32 19.14
C SER A 110 2.45 -8.73 19.79
N THR A 111 3.33 -9.33 18.99
CA THR A 111 4.61 -9.86 19.47
C THR A 111 5.82 -9.13 18.92
N LYS A 112 5.65 -8.25 17.92
CA LYS A 112 6.74 -7.56 17.24
C LYS A 112 6.41 -6.09 17.01
N TYR A 113 7.39 -5.24 17.27
CA TYR A 113 7.33 -3.83 16.90
C TYR A 113 8.02 -3.63 15.54
N PHE A 114 7.31 -2.98 14.62
CA PHE A 114 7.82 -2.57 13.31
C PHE A 114 8.12 -1.09 13.34
N LYS A 115 9.36 -0.70 13.05
CA LYS A 115 9.79 0.68 12.88
C LYS A 115 10.08 0.93 11.41
N ARG A 116 9.30 1.81 10.76
CA ARG A 116 9.42 2.16 9.33
C ARG A 116 9.62 3.66 9.11
N SER A 117 9.50 4.45 10.15
CA SER A 117 9.74 5.90 10.12
C SER A 117 10.60 6.33 11.31
N GLU A 118 11.50 7.27 11.09
CA GLU A 118 12.25 7.92 12.17
C GLU A 118 11.37 8.90 12.95
N LYS A 119 10.36 9.47 12.30
CA LYS A 119 9.39 10.34 12.94
C LYS A 119 8.17 9.52 13.39
N GLU A 120 7.66 9.86 14.56
CA GLU A 120 6.35 9.36 14.99
C GLU A 120 5.27 10.12 14.21
N ILE A 121 4.59 9.40 13.31
CA ILE A 121 3.47 9.90 12.53
C ILE A 121 2.30 8.94 12.70
N GLU A 122 1.08 9.47 12.73
CA GLU A 122 -0.11 8.70 13.03
C GLU A 122 -0.65 7.94 11.81
N THR A 123 -0.43 8.49 10.61
CA THR A 123 -0.89 7.92 9.35
C THR A 123 0.14 8.18 8.25
N ILE A 124 0.03 7.50 7.11
CA ILE A 124 0.68 7.94 5.88
C ILE A 124 -0.31 8.84 5.15
N GLU A 125 0.00 10.13 5.11
CA GLU A 125 -0.75 11.09 4.30
C GLU A 125 -0.36 10.95 2.81
N PRO A 126 -1.34 10.97 1.89
CA PRO A 126 -1.05 11.01 0.47
C PRO A 126 -0.48 12.37 0.05
N ASP A 127 0.31 12.39 -1.03
CA ASP A 127 0.81 13.63 -1.64
C ASP A 127 -0.33 14.41 -2.30
N MET A 128 -1.36 13.68 -2.78
CA MET A 128 -2.60 14.24 -3.31
C MET A 128 -3.80 13.59 -2.61
N SER A 129 -4.45 14.37 -1.74
CA SER A 129 -5.65 13.92 -1.04
C SER A 129 -6.88 14.02 -1.94
N ILE A 130 -7.53 12.90 -2.18
CA ILE A 130 -8.76 12.79 -2.98
C ILE A 130 -9.70 11.83 -2.28
N GLU A 131 -10.85 12.34 -1.85
CA GLU A 131 -11.91 11.55 -1.23
C GLU A 131 -13.00 11.19 -2.23
N MET A 132 -13.62 10.02 -2.05
CA MET A 132 -14.80 9.61 -2.81
C MET A 132 -16.02 10.39 -2.33
N SER A 133 -16.61 11.25 -3.20
CA SER A 133 -17.89 11.87 -2.88
C SER A 133 -19.05 10.90 -3.09
N PHE A 134 -20.18 11.14 -2.39
CA PHE A 134 -21.40 10.39 -2.66
C PHE A 134 -21.89 10.53 -4.11
N ALA A 135 -21.67 11.67 -4.73
CA ALA A 135 -22.02 11.91 -6.13
C ALA A 135 -21.18 11.06 -7.09
N ASP A 136 -19.89 10.91 -6.83
CA ASP A 136 -18.98 10.07 -7.61
C ASP A 136 -19.32 8.59 -7.43
N PHE A 137 -19.52 8.17 -6.18
CA PHE A 137 -19.98 6.80 -5.88
C PHE A 137 -21.26 6.44 -6.62
N LYS A 138 -22.27 7.31 -6.58
CA LYS A 138 -23.54 7.10 -7.27
C LYS A 138 -23.39 7.00 -8.79
N LYS A 139 -22.42 7.71 -9.36
CA LYS A 139 -22.12 7.68 -10.81
C LYS A 139 -21.19 6.55 -11.20
N GLY A 140 -20.63 5.80 -10.24
CA GLY A 140 -19.62 4.80 -10.49
C GLY A 140 -18.28 5.38 -11.00
N VAL A 141 -17.96 6.62 -10.61
CA VAL A 141 -16.72 7.32 -10.99
C VAL A 141 -15.72 7.15 -9.86
N ASP A 142 -14.50 6.73 -10.18
CA ASP A 142 -13.38 6.72 -9.25
C ASP A 142 -12.56 8.02 -9.42
N PRO A 143 -12.69 9.02 -8.52
CA PRO A 143 -12.04 10.30 -8.68
C PRO A 143 -10.50 10.20 -8.59
N VAL A 144 -9.97 9.24 -7.85
CA VAL A 144 -8.53 8.98 -7.77
C VAL A 144 -8.01 8.50 -9.12
N PHE A 145 -8.69 7.54 -9.71
CA PHE A 145 -8.32 6.99 -11.01
C PHE A 145 -8.44 8.03 -12.13
N GLU A 146 -9.53 8.83 -12.12
CA GLU A 146 -9.69 9.93 -13.09
C GLU A 146 -8.58 10.96 -12.96
N TRP A 147 -8.20 11.33 -11.73
CA TRP A 147 -7.09 12.25 -11.50
C TRP A 147 -5.76 11.68 -12.05
N ILE A 148 -5.43 10.42 -11.73
CA ILE A 148 -4.20 9.78 -12.22
C ILE A 148 -4.17 9.71 -13.75
N LYS A 149 -5.31 9.45 -14.41
CA LYS A 149 -5.37 9.42 -15.88
C LYS A 149 -5.04 10.78 -16.50
N ALA A 150 -5.40 11.86 -15.81
CA ALA A 150 -5.21 13.23 -16.30
C ALA A 150 -3.76 13.73 -16.15
N GLN A 151 -2.89 13.07 -15.36
CA GLN A 151 -1.47 13.39 -15.26
C GLN A 151 -0.72 12.89 -16.49
#